data_a8972d8a2977f8c7353afa40cf9d5ac4
#
_entry.id   a8972d8a2977f8c7353afa40cf9d5ac4
#
_cell.length_a   1.000
_cell.length_b   1.000
_cell.length_c   1.000
_cell.angle_alpha   90.00
_cell.angle_beta   90.00
_cell.angle_gamma   90.00
#
_symmetry.space_group_name_H-M   'P 1'
#
loop_
_entity.id
_entity.type
_entity.pdbx_description
1 polymer ?
#
loop_
_entity_poly.entity_id
_entity_poly.type
_entity_poly.pdbx_seq_one_letter_code
_entity_poly.pdbx_strand_id
1 'polypeptide(L)'
;MKPIFSRGPSLQLRLFLAVIVAICLIVADSRLGTFVKIRNYMDTAVSPFYFLANGPRKVLDSVSETLATRQQLELENRALRQELLLKNSDVLLLGQFKQENARLRELLGSPLRQDEHKMVTQVISTGSDPYSDQVVIDKGSDNGVYEGQPVISDKGVVGQVVAVAKVTSRVLLICDASHALPIQVLRNDIRVIAAGSGCADDLQLEHLPNNTDIRVGDVLVTSGLGGRFPEGYPVAVVSSVKVDNQRAYTVIQARPTAGLQRLRYLLLLWGADRNGDMPLPPDEVHRVANERLMQMMPQVLPPADSMGPPMPLPAPATGAPATGVTQ
;
A
#
# COMPACT_ATOMS: atom_id res chain seq x y z
N MET A 1 -113.00 17.72 -6.90
CA MET A 1 -111.54 17.63 -7.14
C MET A 1 -110.88 18.81 -6.46
N LYS A 2 -110.17 18.59 -5.35
CA LYS A 2 -109.51 19.66 -4.56
C LYS A 2 -108.00 19.69 -4.97
N PRO A 3 -107.45 20.84 -5.37
CA PRO A 3 -106.06 20.95 -5.61
C PRO A 3 -105.33 21.12 -4.27
N ILE A 4 -104.42 20.25 -3.99
CA ILE A 4 -103.50 20.38 -2.85
C ILE A 4 -102.33 21.13 -3.27
N PHE A 5 -102.34 22.48 -3.11
CA PHE A 5 -101.16 23.29 -3.16
C PHE A 5 -100.64 23.53 -1.75
N SER A 6 -99.71 22.71 -1.32
CA SER A 6 -98.93 23.02 -0.12
C SER A 6 -97.92 24.17 -0.45
N ARG A 7 -98.12 25.30 0.20
CA ARG A 7 -97.13 26.39 0.19
C ARG A 7 -95.87 25.93 0.83
N GLY A 8 -94.94 25.55 0.01
CA GLY A 8 -93.58 25.38 0.49
C GLY A 8 -93.00 26.72 0.93
N PRO A 9 -92.10 26.78 1.90
CA PRO A 9 -91.47 28.02 2.37
C PRO A 9 -90.87 28.75 1.22
N SER A 10 -91.01 30.14 1.25
CA SER A 10 -90.56 30.98 0.20
C SER A 10 -89.07 30.79 -0.14
N LEU A 11 -88.74 30.95 -1.42
CA LEU A 11 -87.35 30.73 -1.89
C LEU A 11 -86.35 31.55 -1.07
N GLN A 12 -86.73 32.73 -0.60
CA GLN A 12 -85.92 33.62 0.26
C GLN A 12 -85.63 32.95 1.65
N LEU A 13 -86.65 32.28 2.24
CA LEU A 13 -86.48 31.59 3.53
C LEU A 13 -85.54 30.42 3.41
N ARG A 14 -85.56 29.71 2.31
CA ARG A 14 -84.65 28.57 2.05
C ARG A 14 -83.22 29.06 1.87
N LEU A 15 -83.06 30.17 1.16
CA LEU A 15 -81.73 30.79 0.95
C LEU A 15 -81.16 31.32 2.26
N PHE A 16 -82.00 31.96 3.10
CA PHE A 16 -81.58 32.48 4.38
C PHE A 16 -81.21 31.35 5.34
N LEU A 17 -81.98 30.26 5.35
CA LEU A 17 -81.68 29.06 6.16
C LEU A 17 -80.41 28.40 5.68
N ALA A 18 -80.17 28.30 4.38
CA ALA A 18 -78.93 27.74 3.83
C ALA A 18 -77.68 28.57 4.20
N VAL A 19 -77.78 29.88 4.21
CA VAL A 19 -76.72 30.78 4.64
C VAL A 19 -76.42 30.62 6.14
N ILE A 20 -77.46 30.54 6.97
CA ILE A 20 -77.28 30.29 8.41
C ILE A 20 -76.61 28.94 8.66
N VAL A 21 -77.03 27.89 7.98
CA VAL A 21 -76.43 26.58 8.09
C VAL A 21 -74.97 26.61 7.65
N ALA A 22 -74.63 27.28 6.55
CA ALA A 22 -73.27 27.43 6.08
C ALA A 22 -72.40 28.18 7.11
N ILE A 23 -72.92 29.29 7.69
CA ILE A 23 -72.21 30.03 8.74
C ILE A 23 -72.02 29.18 9.99
N CYS A 24 -73.03 28.42 10.43
CA CYS A 24 -72.92 27.52 11.54
C CYS A 24 -71.88 26.42 11.30
N LEU A 25 -71.84 25.86 10.09
CA LEU A 25 -70.80 24.87 9.71
C LEU A 25 -69.39 25.46 9.74
N ILE A 26 -69.21 26.67 9.23
CA ILE A 26 -67.92 27.35 9.28
C ILE A 26 -67.48 27.64 10.71
N VAL A 27 -68.39 28.13 11.55
CA VAL A 27 -68.10 28.39 12.97
C VAL A 27 -67.88 27.10 13.74
N ALA A 28 -68.60 26.04 13.47
CA ALA A 28 -68.36 24.74 14.05
C ALA A 28 -67.00 24.15 13.64
N ASP A 29 -66.62 24.33 12.39
CA ASP A 29 -65.30 23.91 11.89
C ASP A 29 -64.17 24.68 12.57
N SER A 30 -64.30 26.02 12.67
CA SER A 30 -63.28 26.88 13.27
C SER A 30 -63.09 26.66 14.78
N ARG A 31 -64.18 26.23 15.49
CA ARG A 31 -64.12 26.04 16.96
C ARG A 31 -63.83 24.61 17.38
N LEU A 32 -64.20 23.61 16.61
CA LEU A 32 -64.06 22.19 16.99
C LEU A 32 -62.91 21.48 16.29
N GLY A 33 -62.33 22.09 15.23
CA GLY A 33 -61.22 21.46 14.47
C GLY A 33 -61.57 20.05 13.96
N THR A 34 -62.85 19.77 13.78
CA THR A 34 -63.39 18.44 13.49
C THR A 34 -62.95 17.97 12.12
N PHE A 35 -62.89 18.89 11.16
CA PHE A 35 -62.43 18.59 9.80
C PHE A 35 -60.95 18.21 9.76
N VAL A 36 -60.11 18.83 10.59
CA VAL A 36 -58.66 18.49 10.69
C VAL A 36 -58.52 17.08 11.26
N LYS A 37 -59.34 16.73 12.27
CA LYS A 37 -59.34 15.38 12.84
C LYS A 37 -59.84 14.33 11.85
N ILE A 38 -60.92 14.63 11.10
CA ILE A 38 -61.44 13.74 10.08
C ILE A 38 -60.44 13.54 8.95
N ARG A 39 -59.78 14.62 8.50
CA ARG A 39 -58.72 14.54 7.49
C ARG A 39 -57.55 13.70 7.96
N ASN A 40 -57.09 13.87 9.20
CA ASN A 40 -56.04 13.05 9.77
C ASN A 40 -56.41 11.57 9.93
N TYR A 41 -57.71 11.29 10.27
CA TYR A 41 -58.22 9.93 10.27
C TYR A 41 -58.31 9.32 8.87
N MET A 42 -58.71 10.09 7.88
CA MET A 42 -58.74 9.64 6.48
C MET A 42 -57.32 9.42 5.94
N ASP A 43 -56.37 10.30 6.23
CA ASP A 43 -54.97 10.12 5.86
C ASP A 43 -54.33 8.89 6.54
N THR A 44 -54.70 8.63 7.81
CA THR A 44 -54.28 7.42 8.54
C THR A 44 -54.92 6.17 7.99
N ALA A 45 -56.17 6.22 7.58
CA ALA A 45 -56.91 5.07 7.00
C ALA A 45 -56.43 4.74 5.57
N VAL A 46 -55.92 5.71 4.83
CA VAL A 46 -55.35 5.54 3.48
C VAL A 46 -53.88 5.10 3.54
N SER A 47 -53.16 5.41 4.64
CA SER A 47 -51.75 5.04 4.85
C SER A 47 -51.45 3.55 4.59
N PRO A 48 -52.23 2.55 5.09
CA PRO A 48 -51.94 1.13 4.81
C PRO A 48 -52.07 0.79 3.33
N PHE A 49 -52.93 1.47 2.58
CA PHE A 49 -53.04 1.26 1.13
C PHE A 49 -51.83 1.76 0.36
N TYR A 50 -51.21 2.86 0.79
CA TYR A 50 -49.90 3.31 0.24
C TYR A 50 -48.81 2.30 0.57
N PHE A 51 -48.82 1.70 1.75
CA PHE A 51 -47.84 0.67 2.13
C PHE A 51 -48.05 -0.62 1.32
N LEU A 52 -49.30 -1.00 1.06
CA LEU A 52 -49.60 -2.18 0.23
C LEU A 52 -49.24 -1.97 -1.25
N ALA A 53 -49.46 -0.76 -1.76
CA ALA A 53 -49.16 -0.42 -3.15
C ALA A 53 -47.67 -0.29 -3.45
N ASN A 54 -46.87 0.26 -2.52
CA ASN A 54 -45.45 0.49 -2.69
C ASN A 54 -44.53 -0.57 -2.05
N GLY A 55 -45.06 -1.35 -1.10
CA GLY A 55 -44.36 -2.42 -0.39
C GLY A 55 -43.75 -3.47 -1.35
N PRO A 56 -44.55 -4.08 -2.25
CA PRO A 56 -44.08 -5.12 -3.14
C PRO A 56 -42.98 -4.65 -4.11
N ARG A 57 -43.06 -3.38 -4.58
CA ARG A 57 -42.04 -2.84 -5.47
C ARG A 57 -40.71 -2.65 -4.76
N LYS A 58 -40.70 -2.08 -3.55
CA LYS A 58 -39.45 -1.89 -2.77
C LYS A 58 -38.80 -3.23 -2.40
N VAL A 59 -39.61 -4.25 -2.09
CA VAL A 59 -39.08 -5.58 -1.80
C VAL A 59 -38.55 -6.24 -3.07
N LEU A 60 -39.25 -6.13 -4.20
CA LEU A 60 -38.75 -6.64 -5.48
C LEU A 60 -37.47 -5.93 -5.95
N ASP A 61 -37.39 -4.61 -5.81
CA ASP A 61 -36.21 -3.82 -6.16
C ASP A 61 -35.01 -4.21 -5.27
N SER A 62 -35.22 -4.33 -3.95
CA SER A 62 -34.14 -4.73 -3.04
C SER A 62 -33.68 -6.18 -3.24
N VAL A 63 -34.58 -7.08 -3.61
CA VAL A 63 -34.24 -8.48 -3.92
C VAL A 63 -33.51 -8.56 -5.26
N SER A 64 -33.95 -7.83 -6.28
CA SER A 64 -33.28 -7.81 -7.58
C SER A 64 -31.87 -7.18 -7.49
N GLU A 65 -31.72 -6.11 -6.72
CA GLU A 65 -30.43 -5.46 -6.47
C GLU A 65 -29.49 -6.37 -5.68
N THR A 66 -30.00 -7.08 -4.66
CA THR A 66 -29.22 -8.05 -3.88
C THR A 66 -28.79 -9.25 -4.74
N LEU A 67 -29.65 -9.75 -5.62
CA LEU A 67 -29.33 -10.86 -6.53
C LEU A 67 -28.33 -10.41 -7.60
N ALA A 68 -28.51 -9.23 -8.19
CA ALA A 68 -27.55 -8.67 -9.14
C ALA A 68 -26.17 -8.48 -8.51
N THR A 69 -26.12 -7.95 -7.28
CA THR A 69 -24.87 -7.77 -6.53
C THR A 69 -24.21 -9.12 -6.21
N ARG A 70 -24.99 -10.14 -5.85
CA ARG A 70 -24.43 -11.49 -5.62
C ARG A 70 -23.86 -12.11 -6.89
N GLN A 71 -24.56 -12.02 -8.01
CA GLN A 71 -24.06 -12.52 -9.28
C GLN A 71 -22.78 -11.79 -9.71
N GLN A 72 -22.75 -10.47 -9.53
CA GLN A 72 -21.55 -9.67 -9.82
C GLN A 72 -20.38 -10.08 -8.94
N LEU A 73 -20.58 -10.24 -7.63
CA LEU A 73 -19.55 -10.70 -6.69
C LEU A 73 -19.08 -12.14 -7.01
N GLU A 74 -19.97 -13.02 -7.44
CA GLU A 74 -19.58 -14.37 -7.87
C GLU A 74 -18.71 -14.34 -9.14
N LEU A 75 -19.08 -13.52 -10.12
CA LEU A 75 -18.31 -13.35 -11.35
C LEU A 75 -16.93 -12.75 -11.04
N GLU A 76 -16.88 -11.71 -10.21
CA GLU A 76 -15.63 -11.09 -9.75
C GLU A 76 -14.77 -12.11 -8.97
N ASN A 77 -15.37 -12.88 -8.07
CA ASN A 77 -14.63 -13.92 -7.33
C ASN A 77 -14.07 -15.00 -8.26
N ARG A 78 -14.82 -15.41 -9.29
CA ARG A 78 -14.33 -16.35 -10.31
C ARG A 78 -13.19 -15.73 -11.13
N ALA A 79 -13.33 -14.47 -11.55
CA ALA A 79 -12.29 -13.76 -12.30
C ALA A 79 -11.01 -13.62 -11.47
N LEU A 80 -11.14 -13.20 -10.19
CA LEU A 80 -10.00 -13.08 -9.27
C LEU A 80 -9.32 -14.44 -9.01
N ARG A 81 -10.10 -15.52 -8.87
CA ARG A 81 -9.53 -16.87 -8.72
C ARG A 81 -8.77 -17.31 -9.96
N GLN A 82 -9.29 -17.01 -11.14
CA GLN A 82 -8.58 -17.31 -12.40
C GLN A 82 -7.29 -16.48 -12.52
N GLU A 83 -7.34 -15.20 -12.17
CA GLU A 83 -6.15 -14.34 -12.13
C GLU A 83 -5.11 -14.86 -11.14
N LEU A 84 -5.53 -15.26 -9.93
CA LEU A 84 -4.63 -15.87 -8.95
C LEU A 84 -3.99 -17.17 -9.46
N LEU A 85 -4.74 -18.02 -10.16
CA LEU A 85 -4.18 -19.24 -10.73
C LEU A 85 -3.12 -18.92 -11.79
N LEU A 86 -3.36 -17.95 -12.68
CA LEU A 86 -2.40 -17.50 -13.66
C LEU A 86 -1.16 -16.90 -12.99
N LYS A 87 -1.33 -16.02 -12.03
CA LYS A 87 -0.22 -15.42 -11.27
C LYS A 87 0.60 -16.45 -10.51
N ASN A 88 -0.05 -17.44 -9.89
CA ASN A 88 0.65 -18.53 -9.21
C ASN A 88 1.44 -19.39 -10.19
N SER A 89 0.89 -19.66 -11.39
CA SER A 89 1.62 -20.36 -12.47
C SER A 89 2.88 -19.58 -12.87
N ASP A 90 2.77 -18.27 -13.07
CA ASP A 90 3.89 -17.40 -13.42
C ASP A 90 4.96 -17.39 -12.31
N VAL A 91 4.56 -17.35 -11.04
CA VAL A 91 5.48 -17.41 -9.90
C VAL A 91 6.22 -18.75 -9.83
N LEU A 92 5.54 -19.87 -10.10
CA LEU A 92 6.18 -21.18 -10.17
C LEU A 92 7.22 -21.25 -11.30
N LEU A 93 6.88 -20.71 -12.46
CA LEU A 93 7.77 -20.64 -13.62
C LEU A 93 8.98 -19.74 -13.33
N LEU A 94 8.78 -18.61 -12.69
CA LEU A 94 9.85 -17.73 -12.22
C LEU A 94 10.78 -18.45 -11.22
N GLY A 95 10.22 -19.27 -10.33
CA GLY A 95 11.00 -20.10 -9.42
C GLY A 95 11.92 -21.07 -10.17
N GLN A 96 11.40 -21.73 -11.20
CA GLN A 96 12.18 -22.63 -12.05
C GLN A 96 13.28 -21.89 -12.82
N PHE A 97 13.00 -20.75 -13.43
CA PHE A 97 14.01 -19.94 -14.12
C PHE A 97 15.10 -19.41 -13.17
N LYS A 98 14.74 -19.03 -11.94
CA LYS A 98 15.74 -18.65 -10.93
C LYS A 98 16.67 -19.80 -10.59
N GLN A 99 16.13 -21.00 -10.44
CA GLN A 99 16.91 -22.19 -10.14
C GLN A 99 17.84 -22.59 -11.30
N GLU A 100 17.33 -22.52 -12.54
CA GLU A 100 18.13 -22.77 -13.72
C GLU A 100 19.26 -21.74 -13.88
N ASN A 101 18.94 -20.44 -13.70
CA ASN A 101 19.93 -19.38 -13.73
C ASN A 101 21.02 -19.57 -12.65
N ALA A 102 20.62 -19.96 -11.42
CA ALA A 102 21.57 -20.26 -10.35
C ALA A 102 22.51 -21.42 -10.75
N ARG A 103 21.96 -22.50 -11.32
CA ARG A 103 22.75 -23.63 -11.80
C ARG A 103 23.70 -23.28 -12.95
N LEU A 104 23.23 -22.45 -13.89
CA LEU A 104 24.07 -21.96 -14.99
C LEU A 104 25.23 -21.09 -14.47
N ARG A 105 24.96 -20.22 -13.50
CA ARG A 105 26.00 -19.40 -12.85
C ARG A 105 27.01 -20.24 -12.09
N GLU A 106 26.57 -21.27 -11.38
CA GLU A 106 27.44 -22.20 -10.68
C GLU A 106 28.40 -22.91 -11.67
N LEU A 107 27.87 -23.39 -12.81
CA LEU A 107 28.67 -24.01 -13.87
C LEU A 107 29.69 -23.04 -14.49
N LEU A 108 29.36 -21.75 -14.57
CA LEU A 108 30.21 -20.71 -15.10
C LEU A 108 31.18 -20.12 -14.06
N GLY A 109 31.14 -20.58 -12.79
CA GLY A 109 31.92 -20.00 -11.69
C GLY A 109 31.55 -18.55 -11.36
N SER A 110 30.34 -18.11 -11.75
CA SER A 110 29.88 -16.74 -11.53
C SER A 110 29.20 -16.61 -10.17
N PRO A 111 29.40 -15.52 -9.40
CA PRO A 111 28.79 -15.38 -8.08
C PRO A 111 27.28 -15.40 -8.18
N LEU A 112 26.64 -16.17 -7.30
CA LEU A 112 25.17 -16.18 -7.15
C LEU A 112 24.71 -14.80 -6.71
N ARG A 113 23.64 -14.32 -7.35
CA ARG A 113 22.99 -13.09 -6.92
C ARG A 113 22.25 -13.40 -5.62
N GLN A 114 22.63 -12.76 -4.53
CA GLN A 114 21.96 -12.92 -3.25
C GLN A 114 20.55 -12.34 -3.31
N ASP A 115 19.60 -12.93 -2.60
CA ASP A 115 18.28 -12.37 -2.43
C ASP A 115 18.38 -11.03 -1.67
N GLU A 116 17.91 -9.96 -2.29
CA GLU A 116 17.92 -8.63 -1.71
C GLU A 116 16.90 -8.56 -0.58
N HIS A 117 17.35 -8.05 0.57
CA HIS A 117 16.42 -7.77 1.66
C HIS A 117 15.58 -6.54 1.31
N LYS A 118 14.25 -6.64 1.55
CA LYS A 118 13.27 -5.59 1.23
C LYS A 118 12.41 -5.26 2.44
N MET A 119 12.25 -3.97 2.72
CA MET A 119 11.36 -3.50 3.80
C MET A 119 10.32 -2.54 3.24
N VAL A 120 9.06 -2.74 3.63
CA VAL A 120 7.97 -1.83 3.28
C VAL A 120 8.04 -0.58 4.16
N THR A 121 7.86 0.58 3.56
CA THR A 121 7.78 1.88 4.22
C THR A 121 6.62 2.69 3.67
N GLN A 122 6.13 3.64 4.45
CA GLN A 122 5.03 4.52 4.07
C GLN A 122 5.56 5.95 3.92
N VAL A 123 5.06 6.66 2.91
CA VAL A 123 5.30 8.10 2.74
C VAL A 123 4.43 8.85 3.75
N ILE A 124 5.08 9.64 4.62
CA ILE A 124 4.43 10.47 5.65
C ILE A 124 4.11 11.85 5.10
N SER A 125 5.04 12.43 4.35
CA SER A 125 4.94 13.79 3.82
C SER A 125 5.72 13.94 2.54
N THR A 126 5.32 14.87 1.71
CA THR A 126 6.12 15.39 0.59
C THR A 126 6.95 16.57 1.07
N GLY A 127 8.15 16.72 0.56
CA GLY A 127 9.04 17.84 0.89
C GLY A 127 8.36 19.18 0.62
N SER A 128 8.59 20.14 1.51
CA SER A 128 8.03 21.50 1.37
C SER A 128 8.92 22.43 0.53
N ASP A 129 10.05 21.93 0.04
CA ASP A 129 10.98 22.70 -0.76
C ASP A 129 10.51 22.71 -2.23
N PRO A 130 10.16 23.87 -2.79
CA PRO A 130 9.73 23.97 -4.19
C PRO A 130 10.84 23.68 -5.20
N TYR A 131 12.09 23.63 -4.77
CA TYR A 131 13.27 23.39 -5.61
C TYR A 131 13.80 21.95 -5.51
N SER A 132 13.19 21.11 -4.71
CA SER A 132 13.64 19.73 -4.50
C SER A 132 12.48 18.77 -4.36
N ASP A 133 12.46 17.79 -5.24
CA ASP A 133 11.44 16.75 -5.27
C ASP A 133 11.80 15.63 -4.28
N GLN A 134 11.38 15.79 -3.02
CA GLN A 134 11.67 14.86 -1.93
C GLN A 134 10.41 14.36 -1.25
N VAL A 135 10.47 13.15 -0.69
CA VAL A 135 9.45 12.60 0.19
C VAL A 135 10.05 12.13 1.50
N VAL A 136 9.27 12.20 2.57
CA VAL A 136 9.64 11.72 3.90
C VAL A 136 8.95 10.38 4.13
N ILE A 137 9.71 9.40 4.61
CA ILE A 137 9.24 8.04 4.92
C ILE A 137 9.30 7.75 6.42
N ASP A 138 8.46 6.79 6.89
CA ASP A 138 8.25 6.39 8.29
C ASP A 138 9.35 5.46 8.84
N LYS A 139 10.49 5.33 8.16
CA LYS A 139 11.62 4.49 8.57
C LYS A 139 12.88 5.32 8.64
N GLY A 140 13.70 5.08 9.66
CA GLY A 140 14.95 5.77 9.90
C GLY A 140 16.08 4.82 10.32
N SER A 141 17.12 5.37 10.95
CA SER A 141 18.28 4.59 11.41
C SER A 141 17.93 3.46 12.38
N ASP A 142 16.86 3.60 13.19
CA ASP A 142 16.39 2.56 14.10
C ASP A 142 15.90 1.30 13.33
N ASN A 143 15.55 1.46 12.05
CA ASN A 143 15.16 0.38 11.15
C ASN A 143 16.28 -0.08 10.21
N GLY A 144 17.50 0.42 10.41
CA GLY A 144 18.65 0.09 9.57
C GLY A 144 18.68 0.83 8.22
N VAL A 145 17.92 1.92 8.08
CA VAL A 145 17.97 2.79 6.88
C VAL A 145 19.28 3.54 6.86
N TYR A 146 19.88 3.68 5.69
CA TYR A 146 21.15 4.38 5.48
C TYR A 146 21.07 5.33 4.29
N GLU A 147 21.96 6.31 4.28
CA GLU A 147 22.11 7.26 3.16
C GLU A 147 22.59 6.53 1.90
N GLY A 148 22.01 6.87 0.77
CA GLY A 148 22.30 6.20 -0.49
C GLY A 148 21.47 4.95 -0.75
N GLN A 149 20.56 4.57 0.16
CA GLN A 149 19.70 3.39 0.01
C GLN A 149 18.68 3.58 -1.11
N PRO A 150 18.56 2.62 -2.05
CA PRO A 150 17.58 2.68 -3.12
C PRO A 150 16.16 2.44 -2.63
N VAL A 151 15.23 3.18 -3.22
CA VAL A 151 13.80 3.12 -2.92
C VAL A 151 13.03 2.82 -4.20
N ILE A 152 12.16 1.81 -4.15
CA ILE A 152 11.33 1.39 -5.28
C ILE A 152 9.85 1.40 -4.92
N SER A 153 8.99 1.36 -5.94
CA SER A 153 7.56 1.09 -5.85
C SER A 153 7.23 -0.26 -6.49
N ASP A 154 5.95 -0.57 -6.57
CA ASP A 154 5.41 -1.70 -7.32
C ASP A 154 5.70 -1.66 -8.84
N LYS A 155 5.98 -0.47 -9.37
CA LYS A 155 6.16 -0.24 -10.82
C LYS A 155 7.60 0.07 -11.22
N GLY A 156 8.47 0.38 -10.26
CA GLY A 156 9.86 0.70 -10.58
C GLY A 156 10.55 1.59 -9.55
N VAL A 157 11.71 2.11 -9.94
CA VAL A 157 12.55 2.96 -9.09
C VAL A 157 11.85 4.29 -8.80
N VAL A 158 11.89 4.69 -7.54
CA VAL A 158 11.32 5.95 -7.05
C VAL A 158 12.40 6.98 -6.74
N GLY A 159 13.48 6.55 -6.10
CA GLY A 159 14.51 7.48 -5.65
C GLY A 159 15.57 6.84 -4.77
N GLN A 160 16.25 7.69 -4.02
CA GLN A 160 17.35 7.32 -3.12
C GLN A 160 17.23 8.08 -1.80
N VAL A 161 17.55 7.42 -0.69
CA VAL A 161 17.63 8.07 0.62
C VAL A 161 18.81 9.04 0.65
N VAL A 162 18.54 10.31 0.94
CA VAL A 162 19.56 11.38 1.00
C VAL A 162 19.84 11.88 2.41
N ALA A 163 18.92 11.65 3.35
CA ALA A 163 19.14 11.99 4.75
C ALA A 163 18.36 11.03 5.64
N VAL A 164 18.99 10.61 6.74
CA VAL A 164 18.43 9.65 7.69
C VAL A 164 18.37 10.29 9.07
N ALA A 165 17.17 10.36 9.64
CA ALA A 165 16.94 10.66 11.04
C ALA A 165 16.67 9.36 11.81
N LYS A 166 16.43 9.45 13.12
CA LYS A 166 16.25 8.28 13.98
C LYS A 166 15.06 7.42 13.57
N VAL A 167 13.90 8.02 13.32
CA VAL A 167 12.64 7.32 13.01
C VAL A 167 12.10 7.62 11.61
N THR A 168 12.68 8.59 10.89
CA THR A 168 12.24 9.01 9.55
C THR A 168 13.43 9.19 8.64
N SER A 169 13.22 9.14 7.31
CA SER A 169 14.26 9.44 6.33
C SER A 169 13.70 10.26 5.17
N ARG A 170 14.55 11.00 4.50
CA ARG A 170 14.21 11.76 3.28
C ARG A 170 14.71 11.02 2.05
N VAL A 171 13.83 10.89 1.08
CA VAL A 171 14.10 10.24 -0.21
C VAL A 171 14.04 11.29 -1.29
N LEU A 172 15.12 11.43 -2.06
CA LEU A 172 15.18 12.24 -3.27
C LEU A 172 14.61 11.43 -4.42
N LEU A 173 13.65 11.99 -5.13
CA LEU A 173 13.00 11.31 -6.25
C LEU A 173 13.88 11.33 -7.50
N ILE A 174 13.73 10.32 -8.38
CA ILE A 174 14.51 10.23 -9.64
C ILE A 174 14.20 11.37 -10.61
N CYS A 175 13.07 12.06 -10.46
CA CYS A 175 12.67 13.20 -11.25
C CYS A 175 13.34 14.52 -10.82
N ASP A 176 13.92 14.56 -9.62
CA ASP A 176 14.62 15.75 -9.13
C ASP A 176 15.80 16.13 -10.03
N ALA A 177 15.96 17.41 -10.34
CA ALA A 177 17.02 17.90 -11.23
C ALA A 177 18.44 17.64 -10.72
N SER A 178 18.60 17.40 -9.42
CA SER A 178 19.89 17.04 -8.82
C SER A 178 20.17 15.54 -8.80
N HIS A 179 19.19 14.70 -9.21
CA HIS A 179 19.34 13.25 -9.21
C HIS A 179 19.76 12.72 -10.57
N ALA A 180 20.82 11.91 -10.57
CA ALA A 180 21.30 11.21 -11.75
C ALA A 180 21.47 9.71 -11.45
N LEU A 181 20.95 8.88 -12.34
CA LEU A 181 20.89 7.43 -12.18
C LEU A 181 21.53 6.72 -13.37
N PRO A 182 22.53 5.84 -13.17
CA PRO A 182 23.06 5.00 -14.23
C PRO A 182 22.04 3.89 -14.57
N ILE A 183 21.61 3.89 -15.81
CA ILE A 183 20.62 2.95 -16.36
C ILE A 183 21.19 2.21 -17.57
N GLN A 184 20.50 1.17 -17.98
CA GLN A 184 20.76 0.47 -19.23
C GLN A 184 19.46 0.21 -20.00
N VAL A 185 19.59 0.18 -21.32
CA VAL A 185 18.48 -0.21 -22.20
C VAL A 185 18.36 -1.72 -22.18
N LEU A 186 17.17 -2.24 -21.79
CA LEU A 186 16.96 -3.68 -21.65
C LEU A 186 17.16 -4.47 -22.94
N ARG A 187 16.96 -3.85 -24.11
CA ARG A 187 17.04 -4.50 -25.42
C ARG A 187 18.46 -4.80 -25.92
N ASN A 188 19.39 -3.90 -25.62
CA ASN A 188 20.75 -3.93 -26.20
C ASN A 188 21.86 -3.61 -25.19
N ASP A 189 21.54 -3.55 -23.89
CA ASP A 189 22.46 -3.31 -22.79
C ASP A 189 23.29 -2.00 -22.89
N ILE A 190 22.83 -1.04 -23.72
CA ILE A 190 23.46 0.28 -23.81
C ILE A 190 23.29 0.99 -22.47
N ARG A 191 24.39 1.39 -21.86
CA ARG A 191 24.43 2.08 -20.57
C ARG A 191 24.49 3.58 -20.76
N VAL A 192 23.62 4.28 -20.02
CA VAL A 192 23.49 5.73 -20.08
C VAL A 192 23.14 6.29 -18.70
N ILE A 193 23.28 7.60 -18.53
CA ILE A 193 22.85 8.29 -17.32
C ILE A 193 21.50 8.94 -17.60
N ALA A 194 20.51 8.66 -16.75
CA ALA A 194 19.26 9.38 -16.73
C ALA A 194 19.29 10.43 -15.63
N ALA A 195 19.01 11.68 -15.99
CA ALA A 195 18.89 12.80 -15.07
C ALA A 195 17.44 13.24 -14.95
N GLY A 196 17.06 13.71 -13.76
CA GLY A 196 15.76 14.33 -13.53
C GLY A 196 15.70 15.72 -14.15
N SER A 197 14.52 16.13 -14.59
CA SER A 197 14.25 17.48 -15.10
C SER A 197 13.08 18.17 -14.39
N GLY A 198 12.64 17.61 -13.26
CA GLY A 198 11.45 17.98 -12.51
C GLY A 198 10.36 16.93 -12.61
N CYS A 199 9.57 16.75 -11.57
CA CYS A 199 8.56 15.68 -11.51
C CYS A 199 7.33 15.92 -12.40
N ALA A 200 7.22 17.06 -13.05
CA ALA A 200 6.22 17.34 -14.08
C ALA A 200 6.66 16.83 -15.47
N ASP A 201 7.95 16.64 -15.67
CA ASP A 201 8.58 16.30 -16.94
C ASP A 201 9.12 14.86 -16.96
N ASP A 202 9.44 14.38 -18.17
CA ASP A 202 10.08 13.09 -18.37
C ASP A 202 11.59 13.20 -17.99
N LEU A 203 12.20 12.08 -17.59
CA LEU A 203 13.64 12.01 -17.36
C LEU A 203 14.40 12.29 -18.67
N GLN A 204 15.54 12.94 -18.56
CA GLN A 204 16.42 13.21 -19.69
C GLN A 204 17.63 12.28 -19.67
N LEU A 205 17.92 11.67 -20.83
CA LEU A 205 19.15 10.87 -20.99
C LEU A 205 20.26 11.78 -21.48
N GLU A 206 21.38 11.77 -20.76
CA GLU A 206 22.49 12.68 -21.01
C GLU A 206 23.59 12.05 -21.86
N HIS A 207 24.33 12.91 -22.59
CA HIS A 207 25.59 12.61 -23.25
C HIS A 207 25.54 11.45 -24.27
N LEU A 208 24.44 11.30 -25.01
CA LEU A 208 24.28 10.24 -26.01
C LEU A 208 24.79 10.67 -27.38
N PRO A 209 25.74 9.92 -27.99
CA PRO A 209 26.10 10.11 -29.38
C PRO A 209 24.93 9.89 -30.33
N ASN A 210 24.93 10.63 -31.46
CA ASN A 210 23.82 10.55 -32.45
C ASN A 210 23.66 9.18 -33.11
N ASN A 211 24.65 8.28 -33.00
CA ASN A 211 24.61 6.93 -33.55
C ASN A 211 24.13 5.85 -32.54
N THR A 212 23.63 6.26 -31.39
CA THR A 212 23.18 5.32 -30.36
C THR A 212 21.84 4.69 -30.75
N ASP A 213 21.74 3.35 -30.78
CA ASP A 213 20.50 2.64 -31.10
C ASP A 213 19.58 2.60 -29.86
N ILE A 214 18.86 3.70 -29.64
CA ILE A 214 17.79 3.81 -28.65
C ILE A 214 16.52 4.24 -29.37
N ARG A 215 15.40 3.56 -29.09
CA ARG A 215 14.12 3.76 -29.78
C ARG A 215 13.02 4.11 -28.79
N VAL A 216 12.02 4.83 -29.29
CA VAL A 216 10.80 5.07 -28.52
C VAL A 216 10.15 3.73 -28.15
N GLY A 217 9.78 3.57 -26.86
CA GLY A 217 9.25 2.34 -26.31
C GLY A 217 10.32 1.42 -25.68
N ASP A 218 11.62 1.71 -25.81
CA ASP A 218 12.64 0.94 -25.13
C ASP A 218 12.49 1.08 -23.60
N VAL A 219 12.59 -0.03 -22.88
CA VAL A 219 12.53 -0.09 -21.44
C VAL A 219 13.92 0.14 -20.87
N LEU A 220 13.99 1.06 -19.93
CA LEU A 220 15.21 1.45 -19.22
C LEU A 220 15.19 0.84 -17.82
N VAL A 221 16.26 0.13 -17.46
CA VAL A 221 16.43 -0.51 -16.16
C VAL A 221 17.70 -0.03 -15.48
N THR A 222 17.82 -0.22 -14.19
CA THR A 222 19.04 0.08 -13.44
C THR A 222 20.21 -0.77 -13.95
N SER A 223 21.38 -0.18 -14.13
CA SER A 223 22.57 -0.86 -14.67
C SER A 223 23.45 -1.53 -13.63
N GLY A 224 23.16 -1.35 -12.35
CA GLY A 224 24.03 -1.83 -11.26
C GLY A 224 25.34 -1.06 -11.07
N LEU A 225 25.66 -0.11 -11.96
CA LEU A 225 26.89 0.68 -11.87
C LEU A 225 26.89 1.56 -10.63
N GLY A 226 28.05 1.64 -9.97
CA GLY A 226 28.22 2.40 -8.73
C GLY A 226 27.70 1.70 -7.48
N GLY A 227 27.11 0.47 -7.58
CA GLY A 227 26.71 -0.34 -6.45
C GLY A 227 25.56 0.21 -5.60
N ARG A 228 24.99 1.38 -5.97
CA ARG A 228 23.88 2.00 -5.23
C ARG A 228 22.54 1.36 -5.53
N PHE A 229 22.26 1.15 -6.81
CA PHE A 229 21.04 0.49 -7.26
C PHE A 229 21.35 -0.90 -7.77
N PRO A 230 20.64 -1.94 -7.31
CA PRO A 230 20.76 -3.26 -7.90
C PRO A 230 20.36 -3.24 -9.38
N GLU A 231 20.98 -4.08 -10.19
CA GLU A 231 20.74 -4.16 -11.63
C GLU A 231 19.34 -4.73 -11.94
N GLY A 232 18.69 -4.22 -13.01
CA GLY A 232 17.50 -4.80 -13.60
C GLY A 232 16.17 -4.27 -13.07
N TYR A 233 16.14 -3.26 -12.20
CA TYR A 233 14.88 -2.63 -11.78
C TYR A 233 14.38 -1.64 -12.83
N PRO A 234 13.08 -1.65 -13.20
CA PRO A 234 12.50 -0.72 -14.16
C PRO A 234 12.65 0.73 -13.64
N VAL A 235 13.06 1.63 -14.51
CA VAL A 235 13.23 3.06 -14.22
C VAL A 235 12.24 3.88 -15.05
N ALA A 236 12.32 3.74 -16.38
CA ALA A 236 11.53 4.53 -17.31
C ALA A 236 11.33 3.81 -18.65
N VAL A 237 10.44 4.35 -19.47
CA VAL A 237 10.26 3.95 -20.87
C VAL A 237 10.53 5.15 -21.76
N VAL A 238 11.32 4.96 -22.82
CA VAL A 238 11.66 6.03 -23.76
C VAL A 238 10.39 6.59 -24.41
N SER A 239 10.12 7.87 -24.18
CA SER A 239 8.94 8.57 -24.70
C SER A 239 9.23 9.33 -26.00
N SER A 240 10.42 9.92 -26.12
CA SER A 240 10.81 10.63 -27.34
C SER A 240 12.32 10.58 -27.59
N VAL A 241 12.70 10.58 -28.87
CA VAL A 241 14.08 10.65 -29.35
C VAL A 241 14.16 11.80 -30.32
N LYS A 242 14.91 12.85 -29.97
CA LYS A 242 15.11 14.04 -30.82
C LYS A 242 16.58 14.14 -31.19
N VAL A 243 16.87 13.90 -32.46
CA VAL A 243 18.20 14.08 -33.02
C VAL A 243 18.35 15.56 -33.39
N ASP A 244 19.26 16.26 -32.73
CA ASP A 244 19.58 17.65 -33.10
C ASP A 244 20.77 17.63 -34.04
N ASN A 245 20.55 17.92 -35.32
CA ASN A 245 21.59 17.95 -36.34
C ASN A 245 22.62 19.08 -36.13
N GLN A 246 22.33 20.03 -35.24
CA GLN A 246 23.24 21.14 -34.90
C GLN A 246 24.10 20.80 -33.69
N ARG A 247 23.76 19.80 -32.92
CA ARG A 247 24.49 19.34 -31.75
C ARG A 247 25.03 17.92 -31.96
N ALA A 248 26.18 17.63 -31.39
CA ALA A 248 26.79 16.29 -31.46
C ALA A 248 26.04 15.22 -30.61
N TYR A 249 24.99 15.61 -29.90
CA TYR A 249 24.27 14.77 -28.95
C TYR A 249 22.79 14.70 -29.25
N THR A 250 22.21 13.52 -29.08
CA THR A 250 20.78 13.27 -29.15
C THR A 250 20.14 13.53 -27.80
N VAL A 251 19.00 14.25 -27.80
CA VAL A 251 18.19 14.45 -26.60
C VAL A 251 17.11 13.38 -26.56
N ILE A 252 17.15 12.51 -25.56
CA ILE A 252 16.19 11.45 -25.36
C ILE A 252 15.43 11.71 -24.06
N GLN A 253 14.11 11.65 -24.13
CA GLN A 253 13.24 11.74 -22.97
C GLN A 253 12.65 10.37 -22.66
N ALA A 254 12.51 10.07 -21.37
CA ALA A 254 11.96 8.81 -20.90
C ALA A 254 11.00 9.04 -19.73
N ARG A 255 9.80 8.47 -19.86
CA ARG A 255 8.77 8.57 -18.84
C ARG A 255 9.04 7.61 -17.71
N PRO A 256 9.09 8.03 -16.45
CA PRO A 256 9.22 7.15 -15.30
C PRO A 256 8.13 6.06 -15.28
N THR A 257 8.50 4.82 -14.94
CA THR A 257 7.53 3.73 -14.76
C THR A 257 6.77 3.87 -13.45
N ALA A 258 7.42 4.41 -12.42
CA ALA A 258 6.81 4.70 -11.13
C ALA A 258 5.96 5.98 -11.19
N GLY A 259 4.77 5.96 -10.55
CA GLY A 259 3.91 7.13 -10.44
C GLY A 259 4.39 8.08 -9.35
N LEU A 260 5.41 8.90 -9.61
CA LEU A 260 6.12 9.73 -8.62
C LEU A 260 5.24 10.76 -7.90
N GLN A 261 4.11 11.14 -8.49
CA GLN A 261 3.18 12.11 -7.89
C GLN A 261 2.20 11.52 -6.87
N ARG A 262 2.07 10.19 -6.78
CA ARG A 262 1.07 9.51 -5.95
C ARG A 262 1.68 8.38 -5.14
N LEU A 263 2.79 8.64 -4.51
CA LEU A 263 3.51 7.66 -3.70
C LEU A 263 2.82 7.49 -2.35
N ARG A 264 2.57 6.24 -1.95
CA ARG A 264 1.98 5.90 -0.66
C ARG A 264 2.79 4.85 0.08
N TYR A 265 3.06 3.74 -0.57
CA TYR A 265 3.88 2.65 -0.03
C TYR A 265 5.09 2.44 -0.92
N LEU A 266 6.25 2.30 -0.30
CA LEU A 266 7.53 2.13 -0.96
C LEU A 266 8.26 0.93 -0.38
N LEU A 267 9.26 0.46 -1.08
CA LEU A 267 10.15 -0.62 -0.66
C LEU A 267 11.59 -0.08 -0.59
N LEU A 268 12.19 -0.20 0.56
CA LEU A 268 13.62 0.01 0.77
C LEU A 268 14.37 -1.26 0.37
N LEU A 269 15.44 -1.12 -0.39
CA LEU A 269 16.30 -2.24 -0.81
C LEU A 269 17.62 -2.20 -0.05
N TRP A 270 18.07 -3.33 0.47
CA TRP A 270 19.43 -3.49 0.98
C TRP A 270 20.29 -4.11 -0.11
N GLY A 271 21.44 -3.49 -0.42
CA GLY A 271 22.44 -4.08 -1.31
C GLY A 271 23.03 -5.35 -0.71
N ALA A 272 23.40 -6.29 -1.57
CA ALA A 272 23.96 -7.58 -1.15
C ALA A 272 25.17 -7.45 -0.22
N ASP A 273 26.00 -6.41 -0.42
CA ASP A 273 27.23 -6.18 0.36
C ASP A 273 26.98 -5.68 1.79
N ARG A 274 25.73 -5.23 2.11
CA ARG A 274 25.37 -4.67 3.43
C ARG A 274 24.42 -5.53 4.24
N ASN A 275 24.04 -6.72 3.75
CA ASN A 275 23.22 -7.64 4.50
C ASN A 275 23.84 -8.11 5.83
N GLY A 276 25.17 -7.92 6.02
CA GLY A 276 25.89 -8.22 7.26
C GLY A 276 25.72 -7.17 8.37
N ASP A 277 25.37 -5.92 8.04
CA ASP A 277 25.29 -4.81 9.01
C ASP A 277 23.85 -4.53 9.50
N MET A 278 22.88 -5.28 9.02
CA MET A 278 21.48 -5.09 9.43
C MET A 278 21.25 -5.63 10.82
N PRO A 279 20.69 -4.85 11.76
CA PRO A 279 20.28 -5.39 13.05
C PRO A 279 19.25 -6.51 12.82
N LEU A 280 19.59 -7.70 13.27
CA LEU A 280 18.68 -8.85 13.25
C LEU A 280 17.38 -8.48 13.97
N PRO A 281 16.20 -8.87 13.46
CA PRO A 281 14.97 -8.69 14.20
C PRO A 281 15.08 -9.32 15.59
N PRO A 282 14.46 -8.73 16.62
CA PRO A 282 14.60 -9.21 18.02
C PRO A 282 14.36 -10.71 18.18
N ASP A 283 13.40 -11.27 17.45
CA ASP A 283 13.07 -12.70 17.48
C ASP A 283 14.20 -13.58 16.93
N GLU A 284 14.92 -13.08 15.95
CA GLU A 284 16.05 -13.80 15.33
C GLU A 284 17.30 -13.72 16.19
N VAL A 285 17.51 -12.59 16.88
CA VAL A 285 18.57 -12.44 17.90
C VAL A 285 18.35 -13.44 19.03
N HIS A 286 17.13 -13.57 19.55
CA HIS A 286 16.78 -14.52 20.59
C HIS A 286 16.96 -15.98 20.13
N ARG A 287 16.61 -16.29 18.90
CA ARG A 287 16.78 -17.63 18.33
C ARG A 287 18.28 -18.01 18.22
N VAL A 288 19.09 -17.14 17.63
CA VAL A 288 20.54 -17.37 17.48
C VAL A 288 21.24 -17.42 18.84
N ALA A 289 20.83 -16.58 19.80
CA ALA A 289 21.35 -16.63 21.16
C ALA A 289 21.01 -17.94 21.87
N ASN A 290 19.78 -18.43 21.74
CA ASN A 290 19.35 -19.68 22.31
C ASN A 290 20.04 -20.91 21.66
N GLU A 291 20.24 -20.90 20.33
CA GLU A 291 20.98 -21.96 19.63
C GLU A 291 22.43 -22.00 20.10
N ARG A 292 23.10 -20.86 20.27
CA ARG A 292 24.46 -20.81 20.82
C ARG A 292 24.52 -21.28 22.26
N LEU A 293 23.55 -20.91 23.09
CA LEU A 293 23.42 -21.40 24.46
C LEU A 293 23.26 -22.92 24.51
N MET A 294 22.40 -23.48 23.67
CA MET A 294 22.22 -24.93 23.56
C MET A 294 23.46 -25.66 23.06
N GLN A 295 24.23 -25.07 22.16
CA GLN A 295 25.51 -25.64 21.71
C GLN A 295 26.62 -25.58 22.78
N MET A 296 26.60 -24.56 23.66
CA MET A 296 27.57 -24.45 24.75
C MET A 296 27.21 -25.27 26.00
N MET A 297 25.93 -25.49 26.29
CA MET A 297 25.51 -26.27 27.46
C MET A 297 26.00 -27.72 27.51
N PRO A 298 26.06 -28.49 26.41
CA PRO A 298 26.61 -29.87 26.46
C PRO A 298 28.10 -29.93 26.73
N GLN A 299 28.84 -28.83 26.49
CA GLN A 299 30.30 -28.80 26.74
C GLN A 299 30.66 -28.41 28.18
N VAL A 300 29.72 -27.83 28.93
CA VAL A 300 29.93 -27.36 30.31
C VAL A 300 29.48 -28.40 31.36
N LEU A 301 28.60 -29.33 30.97
CA LEU A 301 28.13 -30.40 31.82
C LEU A 301 28.63 -31.75 31.24
N PRO A 302 29.71 -32.35 31.83
CA PRO A 302 30.03 -33.71 31.47
C PRO A 302 28.86 -34.66 31.86
N PRO A 303 28.60 -35.73 31.07
CA PRO A 303 27.52 -36.65 31.38
C PRO A 303 27.63 -37.18 32.78
N ALA A 304 26.53 -37.28 33.49
CA ALA A 304 26.45 -37.70 34.89
C ALA A 304 27.03 -39.07 35.19
N ASP A 305 27.33 -39.90 34.20
CA ASP A 305 27.93 -41.23 34.29
C ASP A 305 29.46 -41.23 34.45
N SER A 306 30.12 -40.06 34.43
CA SER A 306 31.57 -39.94 34.62
C SER A 306 31.99 -39.49 36.03
N MET A 307 31.04 -39.23 36.93
CA MET A 307 31.35 -39.04 38.34
C MET A 307 31.55 -40.37 39.03
N GLY A 308 32.81 -40.81 39.18
CA GLY A 308 33.20 -41.85 40.10
C GLY A 308 32.76 -41.51 41.55
N PRO A 309 32.68 -42.50 42.43
CA PRO A 309 32.20 -42.32 43.80
C PRO A 309 32.94 -41.17 44.50
N PRO A 310 32.25 -40.33 45.32
CA PRO A 310 32.85 -39.17 45.94
C PRO A 310 34.03 -39.57 46.81
N MET A 311 35.18 -39.00 46.54
CA MET A 311 36.37 -39.13 47.38
C MET A 311 36.08 -38.60 48.79
N PRO A 312 36.41 -39.34 49.88
CA PRO A 312 36.19 -38.87 51.24
C PRO A 312 37.02 -37.61 51.49
N LEU A 313 36.37 -36.61 52.08
CA LEU A 313 36.99 -35.40 52.51
C LEU A 313 38.17 -35.63 53.47
N PRO A 314 39.35 -35.03 53.27
CA PRO A 314 40.46 -35.15 54.25
C PRO A 314 40.03 -34.50 55.59
N ALA A 315 40.32 -35.20 56.69
CA ALA A 315 40.08 -34.81 58.04
C ALA A 315 40.81 -33.48 58.39
N PRO A 316 40.25 -32.64 59.26
CA PRO A 316 40.87 -31.37 59.61
C PRO A 316 42.16 -31.61 60.43
N ALA A 317 43.23 -31.03 59.93
CA ALA A 317 44.53 -31.05 60.65
C ALA A 317 44.42 -30.17 61.92
N THR A 318 44.47 -30.85 63.04
CA THR A 318 44.60 -30.19 64.34
C THR A 318 46.06 -29.72 64.56
N GLY A 319 46.12 -28.45 64.96
CA GLY A 319 47.07 -28.04 66.00
C GLY A 319 48.42 -27.47 65.63
N ALA A 320 48.48 -26.18 65.73
CA ALA A 320 49.41 -25.38 66.61
C ALA A 320 50.89 -25.28 66.22
N PRO A 321 51.66 -24.39 66.79
CA PRO A 321 51.34 -23.07 67.34
C PRO A 321 52.25 -21.91 66.78
N ALA A 322 51.92 -20.72 67.21
CA ALA A 322 52.65 -19.47 66.98
C ALA A 322 54.06 -19.43 67.52
N THR A 323 54.98 -18.84 66.80
CA THR A 323 56.11 -18.00 67.25
C THR A 323 56.44 -17.13 66.05
N GLY A 324 56.47 -15.85 66.07
CA GLY A 324 57.05 -14.94 66.99
C GLY A 324 58.15 -14.16 66.24
N VAL A 325 57.99 -12.84 66.15
CA VAL A 325 59.05 -11.83 66.29
C VAL A 325 59.80 -11.36 65.00
N THR A 326 59.53 -10.07 64.70
CA THR A 326 60.52 -8.95 64.35
C THR A 326 61.35 -9.09 63.08
N GLN A 327 61.27 -8.17 62.20
CA GLN A 327 61.77 -6.80 62.07
C GLN A 327 61.12 -6.12 60.83
#